data_cb837c7544b7b47b3f9aa170526d57b9
#
_entry.id   cb837c7544b7b47b3f9aa170526d57b9
#
_cell.length_a   1.000
_cell.length_b   1.000
_cell.length_c   1.000
_cell.angle_alpha   90.00
_cell.angle_beta   90.00
_cell.angle_gamma   90.00
#
_symmetry.space_group_name_H-M   'P 1'
#
loop_
_entity.id
_entity.type
_entity.pdbx_description
1 polymer ?
#
loop_
_entity_poly.entity_id
_entity_poly.type
_entity_poly.pdbx_seq_one_letter_code
_entity_poly.pdbx_strand_id
1 'polypeptide(L)'
;MKKQILSVVLCLSMLLSIFAINLTVNATTVNKNESKASTTDKKTGVSKITSANDFTWDNANVYFLLTDRFKNGNTSNDHSYGRATDKDGSPLSGWDTAPGTFHGGDFAGVTQEIEAGYFDDLGVNAIWISAPYEQIHGYVDSGKGFAHYSYHGYYVLDYTETDANFGTKEEFQTLVDTAHRHGIR
;
A
#
# COMPACT_ATOMS: atom_id res chain seq x y z
N MET A 1 22.47 -34.68 16.84
CA MET A 1 21.38 -34.59 17.82
C MET A 1 21.47 -33.37 18.75
N LYS A 2 22.61 -33.05 19.37
CA LYS A 2 22.71 -31.89 20.32
C LYS A 2 22.47 -30.49 19.67
N LYS A 3 22.80 -30.28 18.40
CA LYS A 3 22.59 -28.99 17.70
C LYS A 3 21.10 -28.69 17.35
N GLN A 4 20.31 -29.73 17.11
CA GLN A 4 18.87 -29.55 16.79
C GLN A 4 18.05 -29.26 18.05
N ILE A 5 18.43 -29.80 19.21
CA ILE A 5 17.73 -29.53 20.46
C ILE A 5 17.95 -28.10 20.92
N LEU A 6 19.15 -27.53 20.68
CA LEU A 6 19.43 -26.12 21.03
C LEU A 6 18.63 -25.13 20.21
N SER A 7 18.36 -25.40 18.92
CA SER A 7 17.57 -24.57 18.04
C SER A 7 16.10 -24.54 18.45
N VAL A 8 15.53 -25.66 18.86
CA VAL A 8 14.13 -25.75 19.30
C VAL A 8 13.90 -25.03 20.63
N VAL A 9 14.86 -25.11 21.55
CA VAL A 9 14.79 -24.41 22.85
C VAL A 9 14.88 -22.89 22.67
N LEU A 10 15.70 -22.41 21.71
CA LEU A 10 15.81 -20.97 21.43
C LEU A 10 14.53 -20.41 20.78
N CYS A 11 13.88 -21.15 19.88
CA CYS A 11 12.60 -20.76 19.30
C CYS A 11 11.46 -20.73 20.34
N LEU A 12 11.45 -21.70 21.27
CA LEU A 12 10.43 -21.75 22.31
C LEU A 12 10.57 -20.61 23.33
N SER A 13 11.81 -20.18 23.64
CA SER A 13 12.05 -19.05 24.54
C SER A 13 11.67 -17.69 23.93
N MET A 14 11.79 -17.53 22.59
CA MET A 14 11.32 -16.32 21.89
C MET A 14 9.81 -16.24 21.82
N LEU A 15 9.09 -17.35 21.72
CA LEU A 15 7.62 -17.38 21.74
C LEU A 15 7.02 -17.06 23.13
N LEU A 16 7.72 -17.37 24.21
CA LEU A 16 7.26 -17.08 25.56
C LEU A 16 7.48 -15.61 25.97
N SER A 17 8.41 -14.90 25.35
CA SER A 17 8.65 -13.47 25.64
C SER A 17 7.64 -12.53 24.98
N ILE A 18 6.87 -12.99 24.01
CA ILE A 18 5.82 -12.19 23.34
C ILE A 18 4.49 -12.19 24.14
N PHE A 19 4.32 -13.13 25.09
CA PHE A 19 3.08 -13.26 25.87
C PHE A 19 3.09 -12.51 27.22
N ALA A 20 4.20 -11.85 27.61
CA ALA A 20 4.33 -11.20 28.92
C ALA A 20 4.18 -9.67 28.91
N ILE A 21 3.72 -9.07 27.79
CA ILE A 21 3.44 -7.63 27.74
C ILE A 21 1.94 -7.43 27.44
N ASN A 22 1.11 -7.72 28.42
CA ASN A 22 -0.25 -7.18 28.48
C ASN A 22 -0.77 -7.36 29.91
N LEU A 23 -0.90 -6.30 30.64
CA LEU A 23 -2.04 -5.90 31.48
C LEU A 23 -1.64 -4.78 32.40
N THR A 24 -1.76 -3.55 31.94
CA THR A 24 -2.18 -2.43 32.79
C THR A 24 -3.00 -1.50 31.93
N VAL A 25 -4.29 -1.79 31.83
CA VAL A 25 -5.28 -0.82 31.34
C VAL A 25 -5.73 -0.02 32.54
N ASN A 26 -5.25 1.21 32.66
CA ASN A 26 -5.84 2.19 33.54
C ASN A 26 -7.18 2.67 32.97
N ALA A 27 -8.25 2.36 33.65
CA ALA A 27 -9.57 2.92 33.38
C ALA A 27 -9.54 4.41 33.70
N THR A 28 -9.46 5.24 32.68
CA THR A 28 -9.70 6.69 32.80
C THR A 28 -11.18 6.95 32.49
N THR A 29 -11.86 7.54 33.43
CA THR A 29 -13.26 7.97 33.38
C THR A 29 -13.61 8.75 32.15
N VAL A 30 -14.59 8.24 31.39
CA VAL A 30 -15.19 8.92 30.24
C VAL A 30 -16.12 10.01 30.75
N ASN A 31 -15.75 11.27 30.53
CA ASN A 31 -16.67 12.40 30.66
C ASN A 31 -17.63 12.43 29.49
N LYS A 32 -18.91 12.19 29.77
CA LYS A 32 -20.01 12.42 28.82
C LYS A 32 -20.12 13.94 28.59
N ASN A 33 -19.74 14.38 27.39
CA ASN A 33 -20.24 15.63 26.83
C ASN A 33 -20.97 15.33 25.53
N GLU A 34 -22.13 15.92 25.43
CA GLU A 34 -23.24 15.63 24.55
C GLU A 34 -22.93 15.69 23.05
N SER A 35 -23.38 14.68 22.38
CA SER A 35 -23.49 14.48 20.95
C SER A 35 -24.33 15.59 20.30
N LYS A 36 -23.75 16.32 19.35
CA LYS A 36 -24.50 17.04 18.33
C LYS A 36 -24.92 16.07 17.23
N ALA A 37 -26.19 16.07 16.93
CA ALA A 37 -26.87 15.17 16.01
C ALA A 37 -26.19 15.11 14.63
N SER A 38 -25.84 13.88 14.23
CA SER A 38 -25.51 13.50 12.87
C SER A 38 -26.81 13.51 12.03
N THR A 39 -26.85 14.32 10.97
CA THR A 39 -27.89 14.26 9.95
C THR A 39 -27.62 13.03 9.08
N THR A 40 -28.38 11.99 9.27
CA THR A 40 -28.39 10.81 8.39
C THR A 40 -29.16 11.11 7.12
N ASP A 41 -28.48 11.06 5.99
CA ASP A 41 -29.11 11.10 4.68
C ASP A 41 -29.75 9.71 4.41
N LYS A 42 -31.07 9.66 4.33
CA LYS A 42 -31.91 8.45 4.37
C LYS A 42 -31.83 7.57 3.11
N LYS A 43 -30.91 7.86 2.15
CA LYS A 43 -30.92 7.23 0.83
C LYS A 43 -29.90 6.10 0.61
N THR A 44 -28.86 5.96 1.44
CA THR A 44 -27.82 4.95 1.22
C THR A 44 -27.36 4.21 2.50
N GLY A 45 -27.74 4.66 3.70
CA GLY A 45 -27.27 4.01 4.93
C GLY A 45 -25.76 4.16 5.23
N VAL A 46 -25.02 4.89 4.40
CA VAL A 46 -23.60 5.19 4.58
C VAL A 46 -23.49 6.53 5.29
N SER A 47 -22.98 6.51 6.51
CA SER A 47 -22.63 7.75 7.23
C SER A 47 -21.46 8.40 6.50
N LYS A 48 -21.71 9.57 5.88
CA LYS A 48 -20.63 10.33 5.25
C LYS A 48 -19.68 10.81 6.36
N ILE A 49 -18.43 10.34 6.32
CA ILE A 49 -17.38 10.85 7.22
C ILE A 49 -17.10 12.29 6.79
N THR A 50 -17.45 13.23 7.64
CA THR A 50 -17.39 14.66 7.33
C THR A 50 -16.09 15.32 7.81
N SER A 51 -15.22 14.58 8.46
CA SER A 51 -13.94 15.07 8.98
C SER A 51 -12.91 13.96 9.07
N ALA A 52 -11.66 14.28 8.73
CA ALA A 52 -10.53 13.39 8.92
C ALA A 52 -10.34 12.94 10.39
N ASN A 53 -10.95 13.65 11.34
CA ASN A 53 -10.93 13.30 12.76
C ASN A 53 -11.97 12.24 13.17
N ASP A 54 -12.90 11.89 12.27
CA ASP A 54 -13.95 10.91 12.53
C ASP A 54 -13.56 9.48 12.12
N PHE A 55 -12.35 9.30 11.59
CA PHE A 55 -11.84 7.98 11.21
C PHE A 55 -11.53 7.15 12.44
N THR A 56 -12.07 5.95 12.47
CA THR A 56 -11.68 4.86 13.38
C THR A 56 -11.56 3.58 12.57
N TRP A 57 -10.79 2.61 13.06
CA TRP A 57 -10.71 1.32 12.36
C TRP A 57 -12.04 0.55 12.37
N ASP A 58 -12.95 0.86 13.30
CA ASP A 58 -14.29 0.26 13.34
C ASP A 58 -15.19 0.73 12.19
N ASN A 59 -14.93 1.92 11.63
CA ASN A 59 -15.65 2.48 10.49
C ASN A 59 -14.83 2.48 9.20
N ALA A 60 -13.70 1.77 9.16
CA ALA A 60 -12.82 1.73 8.02
C ALA A 60 -13.45 0.96 6.85
N ASN A 61 -13.54 1.63 5.70
CA ASN A 61 -13.79 1.01 4.39
C ASN A 61 -12.48 1.05 3.61
N VAL A 62 -11.79 -0.10 3.57
CA VAL A 62 -10.43 -0.21 3.03
C VAL A 62 -10.47 -0.63 1.58
N TYR A 63 -9.82 0.13 0.71
CA TYR A 63 -9.56 -0.24 -0.68
C TYR A 63 -8.12 -0.71 -0.83
N PHE A 64 -7.92 -1.99 -1.17
CA PHE A 64 -6.61 -2.51 -1.52
C PHE A 64 -6.36 -2.37 -3.03
N LEU A 65 -5.19 -1.85 -3.39
CA LEU A 65 -4.76 -1.77 -4.78
C LEU A 65 -3.31 -2.21 -4.96
N LEU A 66 -3.03 -2.80 -6.12
CA LEU A 66 -1.68 -2.93 -6.64
C LEU A 66 -1.35 -1.64 -7.38
N THR A 67 -0.39 -0.86 -6.89
CA THR A 67 -0.01 0.46 -7.44
C THR A 67 0.26 0.37 -8.93
N ASP A 68 1.08 -0.59 -9.34
CA ASP A 68 1.43 -0.84 -10.74
C ASP A 68 0.23 -1.10 -11.67
N ARG A 69 -0.86 -1.65 -11.14
CA ARG A 69 -2.04 -2.09 -11.91
C ARG A 69 -3.19 -1.08 -11.84
N PHE A 70 -3.03 0.02 -11.11
CA PHE A 70 -4.14 0.92 -10.85
C PHE A 70 -4.26 2.01 -11.92
N LYS A 71 -3.31 2.92 -11.98
CA LYS A 71 -3.28 4.00 -12.98
C LYS A 71 -1.86 4.49 -13.21
N ASN A 72 -1.49 4.63 -14.47
CA ASN A 72 -0.26 5.29 -14.90
C ASN A 72 -0.50 6.80 -14.93
N GLY A 73 0.13 7.54 -14.04
CA GLY A 73 0.05 9.00 -13.94
C GLY A 73 1.28 9.70 -14.49
N ASN A 74 2.39 8.98 -14.60
CA ASN A 74 3.69 9.51 -15.05
C ASN A 74 4.43 8.49 -15.93
N THR A 75 4.28 8.58 -17.24
CA THR A 75 4.88 7.64 -18.19
C THR A 75 6.40 7.69 -18.26
N SER A 76 7.05 8.68 -17.62
CA SER A 76 8.51 8.80 -17.63
C SER A 76 9.21 7.78 -16.72
N ASN A 77 8.50 7.16 -15.79
CA ASN A 77 9.02 6.18 -14.84
C ASN A 77 8.77 4.71 -15.24
N ASP A 78 8.03 4.44 -16.32
CA ASP A 78 7.57 3.12 -16.75
C ASP A 78 8.69 2.08 -16.89
N HIS A 79 9.88 2.51 -17.31
CA HIS A 79 11.03 1.64 -17.55
C HIS A 79 12.22 1.92 -16.63
N SER A 80 11.93 2.39 -15.42
CA SER A 80 12.98 2.61 -14.42
C SER A 80 13.84 1.36 -14.21
N TYR A 81 15.13 1.55 -14.00
CA TYR A 81 16.14 0.48 -13.92
C TYR A 81 16.26 -0.38 -15.18
N GLY A 82 15.80 0.08 -16.34
CA GLY A 82 15.78 -0.68 -17.59
C GLY A 82 14.85 -1.89 -17.58
N ARG A 83 13.84 -1.89 -16.72
CA ARG A 83 12.85 -2.97 -16.64
C ARG A 83 11.95 -3.00 -17.87
N ALA A 84 11.65 -4.21 -18.34
CA ALA A 84 10.81 -4.45 -19.51
C ALA A 84 11.31 -3.73 -20.78
N THR A 85 12.62 -3.60 -20.92
CA THR A 85 13.28 -3.06 -22.11
C THR A 85 14.10 -4.13 -22.81
N ASP A 86 14.35 -3.93 -24.10
CA ASP A 86 15.32 -4.70 -24.88
C ASP A 86 16.75 -4.22 -24.60
N LYS A 87 17.74 -4.88 -25.19
CA LYS A 87 19.17 -4.58 -25.01
C LYS A 87 19.57 -3.17 -25.45
N ASP A 88 18.84 -2.58 -26.39
CA ASP A 88 19.02 -1.21 -26.86
C ASP A 88 18.27 -0.16 -26.02
N GLY A 89 17.57 -0.58 -24.95
CA GLY A 89 16.81 0.28 -24.06
C GLY A 89 15.39 0.61 -24.55
N SER A 90 14.98 0.08 -25.72
CA SER A 90 13.61 0.25 -26.20
C SER A 90 12.63 -0.60 -25.39
N PRO A 91 11.37 -0.14 -25.17
CA PRO A 91 10.36 -0.94 -24.51
C PRO A 91 10.08 -2.27 -25.22
N LEU A 92 9.98 -3.37 -24.47
CA LEU A 92 9.53 -4.65 -24.99
C LEU A 92 8.10 -4.53 -25.54
N SER A 93 7.82 -5.13 -26.67
CA SER A 93 6.47 -5.14 -27.25
C SER A 93 5.47 -5.76 -26.27
N GLY A 94 4.37 -5.03 -25.97
CA GLY A 94 3.33 -5.48 -25.06
C GLY A 94 3.76 -5.53 -23.59
N TRP A 95 4.76 -4.77 -23.20
CA TRP A 95 5.26 -4.71 -21.81
C TRP A 95 4.16 -4.37 -20.80
N ASP A 96 3.26 -3.47 -21.16
CA ASP A 96 2.15 -2.98 -20.34
C ASP A 96 0.98 -3.98 -20.17
N THR A 97 1.05 -5.10 -20.89
CA THR A 97 0.03 -6.16 -20.86
C THR A 97 0.61 -7.55 -20.63
N ALA A 98 1.94 -7.70 -20.72
CA ALA A 98 2.61 -8.98 -20.55
C ALA A 98 2.53 -9.47 -19.09
N PRO A 99 2.32 -10.78 -18.86
CA PRO A 99 2.29 -11.32 -17.52
C PRO A 99 3.67 -11.14 -16.83
N GLY A 100 3.67 -10.72 -15.59
CA GLY A 100 4.87 -10.59 -14.78
C GLY A 100 5.68 -9.30 -14.98
N THR A 101 5.30 -8.41 -15.90
CA THR A 101 5.96 -7.11 -16.11
C THR A 101 5.28 -5.99 -15.32
N PHE A 102 5.96 -4.84 -15.19
CA PHE A 102 5.33 -3.61 -14.75
C PHE A 102 4.37 -3.11 -15.84
N HIS A 103 3.25 -2.51 -15.45
CA HIS A 103 2.24 -1.92 -16.34
C HIS A 103 2.13 -0.39 -16.20
N GLY A 104 3.00 0.22 -15.39
CA GLY A 104 3.18 1.66 -15.31
C GLY A 104 2.32 2.37 -14.27
N GLY A 105 1.48 1.67 -13.51
CA GLY A 105 0.75 2.32 -12.41
C GLY A 105 1.71 2.83 -11.32
N ASP A 106 1.44 4.05 -10.80
CA ASP A 106 2.37 4.80 -9.98
C ASP A 106 1.68 5.67 -8.90
N PHE A 107 2.46 6.33 -8.05
CA PHE A 107 1.94 7.23 -7.00
C PHE A 107 1.21 8.43 -7.59
N ALA A 108 1.67 8.95 -8.73
CA ALA A 108 1.03 10.06 -9.42
C ALA A 108 -0.37 9.67 -9.90
N GLY A 109 -0.54 8.47 -10.43
CA GLY A 109 -1.83 7.94 -10.87
C GLY A 109 -2.81 7.74 -9.72
N VAL A 110 -2.35 7.18 -8.59
CA VAL A 110 -3.19 7.06 -7.38
C VAL A 110 -3.59 8.44 -6.87
N THR A 111 -2.64 9.40 -6.82
CA THR A 111 -2.90 10.77 -6.38
C THR A 111 -3.97 11.44 -7.26
N GLN A 112 -3.87 11.30 -8.58
CA GLN A 112 -4.86 11.83 -9.53
C GLN A 112 -6.26 11.27 -9.28
N GLU A 113 -6.40 9.97 -8.96
CA GLU A 113 -7.70 9.36 -8.69
C GLU A 113 -8.27 9.80 -7.33
N ILE A 114 -7.43 10.06 -6.32
CA ILE A 114 -7.89 10.67 -5.07
C ILE A 114 -8.44 12.06 -5.35
N GLU A 115 -7.70 12.90 -6.08
CA GLU A 115 -8.12 14.27 -6.43
C GLU A 115 -9.37 14.30 -7.31
N ALA A 116 -9.56 13.30 -8.16
CA ALA A 116 -10.75 13.14 -9.00
C ALA A 116 -11.99 12.70 -8.20
N GLY A 117 -11.85 12.32 -6.92
CA GLY A 117 -12.97 11.88 -6.08
C GLY A 117 -13.35 10.41 -6.26
N TYR A 118 -12.55 9.61 -6.95
CA TYR A 118 -12.85 8.18 -7.20
C TYR A 118 -13.11 7.41 -5.91
N PHE A 119 -12.28 7.61 -4.89
CA PHE A 119 -12.42 6.93 -3.61
C PHE A 119 -13.55 7.50 -2.76
N ASP A 120 -13.82 8.81 -2.87
CA ASP A 120 -14.95 9.47 -2.21
C ASP A 120 -16.28 8.90 -2.73
N ASP A 121 -16.42 8.72 -4.04
CA ASP A 121 -17.61 8.16 -4.69
C ASP A 121 -17.87 6.70 -4.27
N LEU A 122 -16.79 5.94 -3.96
CA LEU A 122 -16.88 4.58 -3.44
C LEU A 122 -17.11 4.52 -1.92
N GLY A 123 -17.03 5.65 -1.22
CA GLY A 123 -17.12 5.71 0.23
C GLY A 123 -15.91 5.09 0.93
N VAL A 124 -14.74 5.07 0.27
CA VAL A 124 -13.48 4.58 0.81
C VAL A 124 -12.88 5.64 1.73
N ASN A 125 -12.41 5.22 2.90
CA ASN A 125 -11.74 6.11 3.86
C ASN A 125 -10.37 5.59 4.33
N ALA A 126 -9.92 4.47 3.77
CA ALA A 126 -8.55 3.98 3.93
C ALA A 126 -8.08 3.29 2.64
N ILE A 127 -6.84 3.54 2.22
CA ILE A 127 -6.22 2.91 1.06
C ILE A 127 -5.04 2.07 1.52
N TRP A 128 -4.99 0.83 1.06
CA TRP A 128 -3.84 -0.05 1.20
C TRP A 128 -3.19 -0.22 -0.16
N ILE A 129 -2.04 0.40 -0.37
CA ILE A 129 -1.24 0.20 -1.59
C ILE A 129 -0.31 -1.01 -1.45
N SER A 130 0.12 -1.59 -2.59
CA SER A 130 1.26 -2.53 -2.61
C SER A 130 2.52 -1.85 -2.06
N ALA A 131 3.47 -2.66 -1.52
CA ALA A 131 4.65 -2.12 -0.85
C ALA A 131 5.43 -1.14 -1.75
N PRO A 132 5.65 0.11 -1.30
CA PRO A 132 6.21 1.18 -2.13
C PRO A 132 7.74 1.15 -2.24
N TYR A 133 8.39 0.25 -1.52
CA TYR A 133 9.84 0.20 -1.36
C TYR A 133 10.56 -0.18 -2.65
N GLU A 134 11.85 0.18 -2.74
CA GLU A 134 12.69 -0.22 -3.86
C GLU A 134 12.75 -1.74 -4.00
N GLN A 135 12.49 -2.24 -5.20
CA GLN A 135 12.45 -3.64 -5.55
C GLN A 135 13.73 -4.05 -6.27
N ILE A 136 14.05 -5.35 -6.32
CA ILE A 136 15.14 -5.83 -7.16
C ILE A 136 15.00 -5.28 -8.58
N HIS A 137 16.13 -4.84 -9.18
CA HIS A 137 16.09 -4.19 -10.49
C HIS A 137 15.85 -5.18 -11.64
N GLY A 138 16.22 -6.43 -11.46
CA GLY A 138 16.00 -7.50 -12.43
C GLY A 138 14.65 -8.20 -12.27
N TYR A 139 14.61 -9.43 -12.71
CA TYR A 139 13.44 -10.30 -12.62
C TYR A 139 13.81 -11.67 -12.06
N VAL A 140 12.81 -12.40 -11.60
CA VAL A 140 12.89 -13.81 -11.26
C VAL A 140 12.35 -14.64 -12.43
N ASP A 141 13.03 -15.74 -12.78
CA ASP A 141 12.47 -16.68 -13.74
C ASP A 141 11.21 -17.34 -13.15
N SER A 142 10.10 -17.15 -13.82
CA SER A 142 8.82 -17.71 -13.37
C SER A 142 8.75 -19.24 -13.46
N GLY A 143 9.70 -19.87 -14.17
CA GLY A 143 9.61 -21.27 -14.57
C GLY A 143 8.49 -21.58 -15.57
N LYS A 144 7.81 -20.53 -16.09
CA LYS A 144 6.68 -20.61 -17.04
C LYS A 144 6.96 -19.88 -18.35
N GLY A 145 8.22 -19.54 -18.62
CA GLY A 145 8.66 -18.93 -19.87
C GLY A 145 8.50 -17.41 -19.97
N PHE A 146 8.31 -16.73 -18.85
CA PHE A 146 8.32 -15.27 -18.80
C PHE A 146 9.09 -14.73 -17.59
N ALA A 147 9.66 -13.53 -17.74
CA ALA A 147 10.33 -12.80 -16.68
C ALA A 147 9.29 -12.27 -15.67
N HIS A 148 9.53 -12.52 -14.37
CA HIS A 148 8.65 -12.07 -13.31
C HIS A 148 9.30 -10.93 -12.54
N TYR A 149 8.93 -9.71 -12.88
CA TYR A 149 9.35 -8.49 -12.19
C TYR A 149 8.54 -8.27 -10.90
N SER A 150 9.05 -7.43 -10.01
CA SER A 150 8.42 -7.19 -8.71
C SER A 150 7.36 -6.08 -8.72
N TYR A 151 6.48 -6.06 -9.71
CA TYR A 151 5.37 -5.10 -9.79
C TYR A 151 4.42 -5.15 -8.58
N HIS A 152 4.42 -6.26 -7.87
CA HIS A 152 3.58 -6.53 -6.69
C HIS A 152 4.19 -6.00 -5.38
N GLY A 153 5.47 -5.57 -5.37
CA GLY A 153 6.12 -5.00 -4.19
C GLY A 153 6.74 -5.99 -3.20
N TYR A 154 6.88 -7.30 -3.55
CA TYR A 154 7.33 -8.32 -2.59
C TYR A 154 8.80 -8.75 -2.72
N TYR A 155 9.57 -8.21 -3.68
CA TYR A 155 11.00 -8.49 -3.82
C TYR A 155 11.82 -7.26 -3.43
N VAL A 156 11.65 -6.82 -2.18
CA VAL A 156 12.25 -5.58 -1.66
C VAL A 156 13.77 -5.68 -1.64
N LEU A 157 14.42 -4.68 -2.21
CA LEU A 157 15.87 -4.48 -2.18
C LEU A 157 16.26 -3.50 -1.07
N ASP A 158 15.57 -2.37 -0.95
CA ASP A 158 15.83 -1.36 0.07
C ASP A 158 14.53 -0.84 0.66
N TYR A 159 14.39 -0.98 1.99
CA TYR A 159 13.22 -0.49 2.74
C TYR A 159 13.26 1.01 3.02
N THR A 160 14.35 1.70 2.69
CA THR A 160 14.52 3.13 2.95
C THR A 160 14.26 4.00 1.72
N GLU A 161 14.15 3.38 0.54
CA GLU A 161 13.90 4.04 -0.74
C GLU A 161 12.55 3.60 -1.35
N THR A 162 11.95 4.46 -2.19
CA THR A 162 10.81 4.08 -3.03
C THR A 162 11.27 3.48 -4.34
N ASP A 163 10.49 2.56 -4.91
CA ASP A 163 10.78 2.04 -6.25
C ASP A 163 10.51 3.11 -7.31
N ALA A 164 11.49 3.36 -8.18
CA ALA A 164 11.38 4.42 -9.17
C ALA A 164 10.29 4.18 -10.23
N ASN A 165 9.82 2.93 -10.44
CA ASN A 165 8.64 2.68 -11.27
C ASN A 165 7.35 3.13 -10.57
N PHE A 166 7.31 3.18 -9.24
CA PHE A 166 6.17 3.72 -8.50
C PHE A 166 6.26 5.22 -8.28
N GLY A 167 7.47 5.78 -8.34
CA GLY A 167 7.72 7.21 -8.18
C GLY A 167 8.73 7.53 -7.09
N THR A 168 8.96 8.84 -6.90
CA THR A 168 9.89 9.37 -5.91
C THR A 168 9.28 9.40 -4.50
N LYS A 169 10.12 9.62 -3.48
CA LYS A 169 9.66 9.85 -2.10
C LYS A 169 8.76 11.07 -1.98
N GLU A 170 9.03 12.11 -2.77
CA GLU A 170 8.22 13.33 -2.81
C GLU A 170 6.84 13.08 -3.42
N GLU A 171 6.76 12.24 -4.46
CA GLU A 171 5.49 11.81 -5.04
C GLU A 171 4.70 10.93 -4.06
N PHE A 172 5.38 10.03 -3.34
CA PHE A 172 4.76 9.24 -2.28
C PHE A 172 4.24 10.13 -1.13
N GLN A 173 5.02 11.11 -0.68
CA GLN A 173 4.58 12.08 0.33
C GLN A 173 3.36 12.87 -0.17
N THR A 174 3.37 13.29 -1.44
CA THR A 174 2.25 13.99 -2.08
C THR A 174 0.97 13.14 -2.07
N LEU A 175 1.11 11.83 -2.38
CA LEU A 175 0.00 10.88 -2.31
C LEU A 175 -0.59 10.83 -0.90
N VAL A 176 0.26 10.64 0.13
CA VAL A 176 -0.16 10.56 1.53
C VAL A 176 -0.86 11.84 1.97
N ASP A 177 -0.28 13.02 1.67
CA ASP A 177 -0.83 14.31 2.04
C ASP A 177 -2.18 14.57 1.34
N THR A 178 -2.28 14.14 0.08
CA THR A 178 -3.53 14.23 -0.69
C THR A 178 -4.61 13.34 -0.10
N ALA A 179 -4.28 12.08 0.20
CA ALA A 179 -5.21 11.17 0.86
C ALA A 179 -5.73 11.74 2.19
N HIS A 180 -4.83 12.28 3.01
CA HIS A 180 -5.19 12.89 4.29
C HIS A 180 -6.11 14.11 4.12
N ARG A 181 -5.89 14.96 3.12
CA ARG A 181 -6.79 16.10 2.81
C ARG A 181 -8.20 15.65 2.43
N HIS A 182 -8.33 14.49 1.79
CA HIS A 182 -9.60 13.85 1.44
C HIS A 182 -10.20 13.00 2.57
N GLY A 183 -9.59 12.99 3.75
CA GLY A 183 -10.05 12.18 4.88
C GLY A 183 -9.76 10.69 4.76
N ILE A 184 -8.92 10.29 3.81
CA ILE A 184 -8.50 8.91 3.54
C ILE A 184 -7.19 8.62 4.32
N ARG A 185 -7.08 7.43 4.91
CA ARG A 185 -5.90 6.94 5.63
C ARG A 185 -5.16 5.90 4.81
#